data_e749fea9a36243cd0b35e08c46df389c
#
_entry.id   e749fea9a36243cd0b35e08c46df389c
#
_cell.length_a   1.000
_cell.length_b   1.000
_cell.length_c   1.000
_cell.angle_alpha   90.00
_cell.angle_beta   90.00
_cell.angle_gamma   90.00
#
_symmetry.space_group_name_H-M   'P 1'
#
loop_
_entity.id
_entity.type
_entity.pdbx_description
1 polymer ?
#
loop_
_entity_poly.entity_id
_entity_poly.type
_entity_poly.pdbx_seq_one_letter_code
_entity_poly.pdbx_strand_id
1 'polypeptide(L)'
;AKALGFNGLVVNDADLGPGAETELSAGDVISLPGGFVINLTGVVDKVRLSERDLEQQYSGLKRDLHQRLLEEAGLRGQAADIGDAEVQKSLRGKLGELLETVDGLTDELIDHIVSKRVRELAVDAVIRGDTDRARFGQLAWRQNADQVAFDRFVATCVAELGIRGGDSNITIADAHREFRDVFARNRDVLDRSQKRFIARESIRADIEALVFGLGPLEDLLNLPDITEIMVVGKDRIFIEKGGGLEETGRTFPSEDDLNVAVNRMVRPIGRAVNRAEPIVDARLADGSRVHIAIPPVAIHGTSVTIRRFREEPFTIDDLIQFGTFGPRAVSFLRGCIMARKNMVISGGTGSGKTTLLNVLGAQIPFDQRIVVIEDSAELQLPQPCLLYT
;
A
#
# COMPACT_ATOMS: atom_id res chain seq x y z
N ALA A 1 -29.48 -19.88 17.86
CA ALA A 1 -28.83 -18.93 18.79
C ALA A 1 -28.08 -19.68 19.86
N LYS A 2 -26.98 -19.12 20.34
CA LYS A 2 -26.19 -19.65 21.46
C LYS A 2 -26.25 -18.68 22.62
N ALA A 3 -26.66 -19.17 23.78
CA ALA A 3 -26.71 -18.38 24.99
C ALA A 3 -25.28 -18.18 25.55
N LEU A 4 -24.66 -17.05 25.24
CA LEU A 4 -23.32 -16.66 25.68
C LEU A 4 -23.34 -15.74 26.92
N GLY A 5 -24.25 -15.91 27.85
CA GLY A 5 -24.43 -14.97 28.94
C GLY A 5 -24.65 -15.59 30.29
N PHE A 6 -24.54 -14.78 31.35
CA PHE A 6 -24.66 -15.17 32.74
C PHE A 6 -26.12 -15.42 33.18
N ASN A 7 -27.09 -14.92 32.45
CA ASN A 7 -28.52 -15.10 32.77
C ASN A 7 -29.20 -15.68 31.55
N GLY A 8 -30.00 -16.71 31.71
CA GLY A 8 -30.66 -17.48 30.68
C GLY A 8 -31.35 -16.63 29.62
N LEU A 9 -31.39 -17.17 28.40
CA LEU A 9 -32.12 -16.63 27.26
C LEU A 9 -33.44 -17.41 27.17
N VAL A 10 -34.56 -16.72 27.09
CA VAL A 10 -35.87 -17.37 26.92
C VAL A 10 -36.25 -17.25 25.43
N VAL A 11 -36.54 -18.39 24.78
CA VAL A 11 -37.03 -18.43 23.40
C VAL A 11 -38.40 -19.13 23.41
N ASN A 12 -39.42 -18.39 22.95
CA ASN A 12 -40.81 -18.89 22.94
C ASN A 12 -41.25 -19.50 24.30
N ASP A 13 -40.99 -18.77 25.40
CA ASP A 13 -41.25 -19.18 26.77
C ASP A 13 -40.41 -20.37 27.29
N ALA A 14 -39.46 -20.89 26.52
CA ALA A 14 -38.51 -21.91 26.96
C ALA A 14 -37.20 -21.29 27.44
N ASP A 15 -36.77 -21.53 28.67
CA ASP A 15 -35.51 -21.04 29.22
C ASP A 15 -34.34 -21.86 28.68
N LEU A 16 -33.42 -21.16 28.04
CA LEU A 16 -32.14 -21.69 27.54
C LEU A 16 -31.05 -21.36 28.56
N GLY A 17 -30.62 -22.37 29.30
CA GLY A 17 -29.49 -22.22 30.23
C GLY A 17 -28.19 -21.76 29.54
N PRO A 18 -27.21 -21.32 30.35
CA PRO A 18 -25.92 -20.87 29.81
C PRO A 18 -25.24 -21.96 28.97
N GLY A 19 -24.83 -21.62 27.74
CA GLY A 19 -24.19 -22.52 26.80
C GLY A 19 -25.12 -23.38 25.93
N ALA A 20 -26.46 -23.36 26.19
CA ALA A 20 -27.42 -24.03 25.34
C ALA A 20 -27.55 -23.39 23.98
N GLU A 21 -27.80 -24.20 22.97
CA GLU A 21 -28.00 -23.75 21.57
C GLU A 21 -29.39 -24.16 21.10
N THR A 22 -30.06 -23.28 20.36
CA THR A 22 -31.34 -23.59 19.71
C THR A 22 -31.40 -22.98 18.32
N GLU A 23 -32.09 -23.65 17.41
CA GLU A 23 -32.41 -23.07 16.10
C GLU A 23 -33.55 -22.06 16.27
N LEU A 24 -33.47 -20.96 15.54
CA LEU A 24 -34.44 -19.90 15.52
C LEU A 24 -35.15 -19.83 14.19
N SER A 25 -36.46 -19.61 14.22
CA SER A 25 -37.32 -19.48 13.04
C SER A 25 -38.01 -18.12 13.02
N ALA A 26 -38.50 -17.73 11.87
CA ALA A 26 -39.32 -16.52 11.75
C ALA A 26 -40.60 -16.68 12.59
N GLY A 27 -40.91 -15.69 13.42
CA GLY A 27 -41.99 -15.72 14.39
C GLY A 27 -41.55 -16.03 15.83
N ASP A 28 -40.31 -16.48 16.03
CA ASP A 28 -39.80 -16.73 17.39
C ASP A 28 -39.66 -15.44 18.20
N VAL A 29 -39.92 -15.55 19.48
CA VAL A 29 -39.81 -14.45 20.45
C VAL A 29 -38.67 -14.75 21.40
N ILE A 30 -37.70 -13.86 21.45
CA ILE A 30 -36.55 -13.96 22.37
C ILE A 30 -36.77 -12.95 23.49
N SER A 31 -36.85 -13.42 24.73
CA SER A 31 -36.90 -12.58 25.91
C SER A 31 -35.54 -12.56 26.60
N LEU A 32 -35.04 -11.34 26.83
CA LEU A 32 -33.76 -11.10 27.49
C LEU A 32 -33.98 -10.68 28.95
N PRO A 33 -33.03 -10.95 29.85
CA PRO A 33 -33.06 -10.41 31.22
C PRO A 33 -33.16 -8.88 31.18
N GLY A 34 -34.04 -8.33 32.00
CA GLY A 34 -34.32 -6.88 32.02
C GLY A 34 -35.59 -6.48 31.27
N GLY A 35 -36.36 -7.44 30.75
CA GLY A 35 -37.68 -7.18 30.14
C GLY A 35 -37.64 -6.79 28.67
N PHE A 36 -36.50 -6.94 28.01
CA PHE A 36 -36.40 -6.73 26.55
C PHE A 36 -36.92 -7.95 25.79
N VAL A 37 -37.78 -7.70 24.80
CA VAL A 37 -38.34 -8.72 23.91
C VAL A 37 -37.95 -8.43 22.46
N ILE A 38 -37.39 -9.44 21.80
CA ILE A 38 -37.01 -9.37 20.38
C ILE A 38 -37.96 -10.34 19.64
N ASN A 39 -38.78 -9.81 18.75
CA ASN A 39 -39.61 -10.60 17.83
C ASN A 39 -38.85 -10.81 16.52
N LEU A 40 -38.59 -12.07 16.14
CA LEU A 40 -37.99 -12.40 14.87
C LEU A 40 -39.04 -12.34 13.76
N THR A 41 -39.06 -11.28 12.99
CA THR A 41 -39.96 -11.09 11.84
C THR A 41 -39.53 -11.82 10.59
N GLY A 42 -38.26 -12.28 10.56
CA GLY A 42 -37.67 -13.08 9.49
C GLY A 42 -36.34 -13.62 9.94
N VAL A 43 -36.01 -14.85 9.54
CA VAL A 43 -34.67 -15.41 9.69
C VAL A 43 -33.92 -15.07 8.40
N VAL A 44 -32.97 -14.15 8.49
CA VAL A 44 -32.00 -13.98 7.42
C VAL A 44 -30.96 -15.08 7.63
N ASP A 45 -30.90 -16.05 6.72
CA ASP A 45 -30.03 -17.23 6.80
C ASP A 45 -28.54 -16.90 7.02
N LYS A 46 -28.13 -15.67 6.76
CA LYS A 46 -26.82 -15.12 7.10
C LYS A 46 -26.91 -13.62 7.34
N VAL A 47 -26.48 -13.17 8.50
CA VAL A 47 -26.10 -11.76 8.69
C VAL A 47 -24.89 -11.51 7.78
N ARG A 48 -25.09 -10.88 6.64
CA ARG A 48 -23.98 -10.42 5.82
C ARG A 48 -23.23 -9.37 6.60
N LEU A 49 -21.99 -9.68 6.94
CA LEU A 49 -21.09 -8.71 7.56
C LEU A 49 -20.91 -7.51 6.62
N SER A 50 -20.88 -6.31 7.18
CA SER A 50 -20.57 -5.13 6.39
C SER A 50 -19.11 -5.19 5.91
N GLU A 51 -18.79 -4.49 4.84
CA GLU A 51 -17.41 -4.38 4.35
C GLU A 51 -16.46 -3.87 5.45
N ARG A 52 -16.97 -2.99 6.32
CA ARG A 52 -16.22 -2.47 7.48
C ARG A 52 -15.94 -3.56 8.53
N ASP A 53 -16.92 -4.42 8.81
CA ASP A 53 -16.74 -5.51 9.77
C ASP A 53 -15.74 -6.54 9.25
N LEU A 54 -15.80 -6.87 7.95
CA LEU A 54 -14.87 -7.78 7.29
C LEU A 54 -13.44 -7.20 7.28
N GLU A 55 -13.27 -5.91 7.02
CA GLU A 55 -11.96 -5.24 7.07
C GLU A 55 -11.42 -5.21 8.50
N GLN A 56 -12.28 -5.01 9.50
CA GLN A 56 -11.88 -5.08 10.91
C GLN A 56 -11.46 -6.49 11.31
N GLN A 57 -12.18 -7.52 10.86
CA GLN A 57 -11.81 -8.93 11.09
C GLN A 57 -10.48 -9.25 10.41
N TYR A 58 -10.29 -8.82 9.17
CA TYR A 58 -9.03 -9.03 8.43
C TYR A 58 -7.84 -8.36 9.11
N SER A 59 -8.00 -7.12 9.52
CA SER A 59 -6.96 -6.38 10.26
C SER A 59 -6.67 -7.00 11.63
N GLY A 60 -7.70 -7.53 12.31
CA GLY A 60 -7.55 -8.29 13.53
C GLY A 60 -6.75 -9.58 13.33
N LEU A 61 -7.09 -10.35 12.31
CA LEU A 61 -6.38 -11.58 11.95
C LEU A 61 -4.91 -11.33 11.64
N LYS A 62 -4.60 -10.29 10.86
CA LYS A 62 -3.20 -9.92 10.56
C LYS A 62 -2.41 -9.57 11.82
N ARG A 63 -3.00 -8.82 12.74
CA ARG A 63 -2.36 -8.47 14.02
C ARG A 63 -2.10 -9.70 14.89
N ASP A 64 -3.09 -10.60 15.00
CA ASP A 64 -2.96 -11.84 15.78
C ASP A 64 -1.83 -12.72 15.21
N LEU A 65 -1.83 -12.95 13.91
CA LEU A 65 -0.78 -13.72 13.23
C LEU A 65 0.61 -13.09 13.34
N HIS A 66 0.69 -11.76 13.17
CA HIS A 66 1.95 -11.02 13.35
C HIS A 66 2.48 -11.17 14.78
N GLN A 67 1.61 -11.01 15.79
CA GLN A 67 1.98 -11.14 17.19
C GLN A 67 2.42 -12.57 17.51
N ARG A 68 1.68 -13.58 17.09
CA ARG A 68 2.03 -15.00 17.28
C ARG A 68 3.34 -15.35 16.62
N LEU A 69 3.58 -14.87 15.39
CA LEU A 69 4.83 -15.09 14.68
C LEU A 69 6.04 -14.56 15.44
N LEU A 70 5.92 -13.35 16.03
CA LEU A 70 6.99 -12.76 16.84
C LEU A 70 7.19 -13.49 18.17
N GLU A 71 6.12 -13.96 18.81
CA GLU A 71 6.18 -14.74 20.05
C GLU A 71 6.87 -16.09 19.83
N GLU A 72 6.45 -16.86 18.84
CA GLU A 72 7.03 -18.16 18.49
C GLU A 72 8.50 -18.06 18.03
N ALA A 73 8.87 -16.91 17.50
CA ALA A 73 10.26 -16.62 17.13
C ALA A 73 11.13 -16.19 18.32
N GLY A 74 10.54 -15.94 19.50
CA GLY A 74 11.25 -15.42 20.68
C GLY A 74 11.70 -13.96 20.54
N LEU A 75 11.07 -13.21 19.62
CA LEU A 75 11.45 -11.83 19.27
C LEU A 75 10.63 -10.77 19.99
N ARG A 76 9.76 -11.15 20.92
CA ARG A 76 8.91 -10.24 21.69
C ARG A 76 9.77 -9.31 22.55
N GLY A 77 9.74 -8.02 22.25
CA GLY A 77 10.44 -6.98 23.03
C GLY A 77 11.94 -6.84 22.76
N GLN A 78 12.51 -7.61 21.87
CA GLN A 78 13.89 -7.43 21.40
C GLN A 78 13.88 -6.76 20.04
N ALA A 79 14.75 -5.76 19.86
CA ALA A 79 15.12 -5.28 18.53
C ALA A 79 16.04 -6.36 17.89
N ALA A 80 15.47 -7.54 17.60
CA ALA A 80 16.19 -8.56 16.85
C ALA A 80 16.58 -7.97 15.49
N ASP A 81 17.76 -8.28 15.07
CA ASP A 81 18.23 -7.92 13.73
C ASP A 81 17.45 -8.76 12.70
N ILE A 82 16.22 -8.29 12.39
CA ILE A 82 15.36 -8.90 11.38
C ILE A 82 16.03 -8.84 9.99
N GLY A 83 17.16 -8.16 9.86
CA GLY A 83 18.00 -8.12 8.67
C GLY A 83 18.76 -9.41 8.39
N ASP A 84 18.93 -10.29 9.39
CA ASP A 84 19.61 -11.56 9.21
C ASP A 84 18.81 -12.52 8.33
N ALA A 85 19.43 -13.05 7.28
CA ALA A 85 18.83 -13.93 6.30
C ALA A 85 18.31 -15.26 6.89
N GLU A 86 19.00 -15.80 7.92
CA GLU A 86 18.57 -17.03 8.61
C GLU A 86 17.33 -16.78 9.46
N VAL A 87 17.30 -15.65 10.17
CA VAL A 87 16.14 -15.22 10.96
C VAL A 87 14.94 -15.01 10.03
N GLN A 88 15.11 -14.32 8.91
CA GLN A 88 14.04 -14.13 7.91
C GLN A 88 13.53 -15.46 7.35
N LYS A 89 14.43 -16.39 7.03
CA LYS A 89 14.05 -17.73 6.52
C LYS A 89 13.26 -18.52 7.56
N SER A 90 13.69 -18.48 8.82
CA SER A 90 12.99 -19.12 9.94
C SER A 90 11.59 -18.55 10.15
N LEU A 91 11.47 -17.20 10.15
CA LEU A 91 10.18 -16.51 10.29
C LEU A 91 9.21 -16.84 9.14
N ARG A 92 9.69 -16.88 7.89
CA ARG A 92 8.87 -17.29 6.74
C ARG A 92 8.41 -18.75 6.84
N GLY A 93 9.23 -19.64 7.36
CA GLY A 93 8.86 -21.04 7.63
C GLY A 93 7.72 -21.13 8.64
N LYS A 94 7.89 -20.48 9.81
CA LYS A 94 6.86 -20.42 10.86
C LYS A 94 5.57 -19.76 10.40
N LEU A 95 5.66 -18.68 9.61
CA LEU A 95 4.48 -18.05 9.03
C LEU A 95 3.71 -19.03 8.13
N GLY A 96 4.41 -19.86 7.35
CA GLY A 96 3.80 -20.91 6.55
C GLY A 96 3.00 -21.89 7.40
N GLU A 97 3.58 -22.40 8.49
CA GLU A 97 2.93 -23.31 9.43
C GLU A 97 1.71 -22.68 10.11
N LEU A 98 1.83 -21.43 10.56
CA LEU A 98 0.72 -20.68 11.15
C LEU A 98 -0.45 -20.50 10.16
N LEU A 99 -0.16 -20.21 8.89
CA LEU A 99 -1.19 -20.02 7.86
C LEU A 99 -1.90 -21.32 7.49
N GLU A 100 -1.27 -22.49 7.64
CA GLU A 100 -1.95 -23.77 7.43
C GLU A 100 -3.00 -24.07 8.51
N THR A 101 -2.74 -23.60 9.73
CA THR A 101 -3.58 -23.84 10.92
C THR A 101 -4.52 -22.67 11.25
N VAL A 102 -4.60 -21.65 10.41
CA VAL A 102 -5.44 -20.48 10.65
C VAL A 102 -6.91 -20.87 10.73
N ASP A 103 -7.48 -20.68 11.92
CA ASP A 103 -8.91 -20.77 12.17
C ASP A 103 -9.61 -19.44 11.86
N GLY A 104 -10.91 -19.49 11.52
CA GLY A 104 -11.73 -18.30 11.34
C GLY A 104 -11.76 -17.72 9.92
N LEU A 105 -11.12 -18.36 8.93
CA LEU A 105 -11.30 -17.99 7.52
C LEU A 105 -12.67 -18.44 7.01
N THR A 106 -13.70 -17.63 7.29
CA THR A 106 -15.04 -17.83 6.73
C THR A 106 -15.05 -17.57 5.22
N ASP A 107 -16.00 -18.13 4.48
CA ASP A 107 -16.10 -17.90 3.03
C ASP A 107 -16.30 -16.40 2.71
N GLU A 108 -17.00 -15.66 3.56
CA GLU A 108 -17.21 -14.21 3.43
C GLU A 108 -15.90 -13.43 3.62
N LEU A 109 -15.09 -13.81 4.61
CA LEU A 109 -13.79 -13.20 4.85
C LEU A 109 -12.81 -13.54 3.72
N ILE A 110 -12.82 -14.77 3.21
CA ILE A 110 -12.02 -15.19 2.05
C ILE A 110 -12.39 -14.35 0.82
N ASP A 111 -13.69 -14.23 0.49
CA ASP A 111 -14.15 -13.41 -0.63
C ASP A 111 -13.73 -11.93 -0.46
N HIS A 112 -13.78 -11.40 0.76
CA HIS A 112 -13.32 -10.05 1.06
C HIS A 112 -11.83 -9.87 0.81
N ILE A 113 -10.99 -10.78 1.31
CA ILE A 113 -9.52 -10.74 1.13
C ILE A 113 -9.15 -10.83 -0.35
N VAL A 114 -9.76 -11.77 -1.08
CA VAL A 114 -9.54 -11.92 -2.53
C VAL A 114 -9.98 -10.66 -3.28
N SER A 115 -11.16 -10.11 -2.96
CA SER A 115 -11.66 -8.87 -3.57
C SER A 115 -10.71 -7.70 -3.32
N LYS A 116 -10.24 -7.54 -2.08
CA LYS A 116 -9.29 -6.50 -1.71
C LYS A 116 -7.98 -6.63 -2.51
N ARG A 117 -7.41 -7.83 -2.58
CA ARG A 117 -6.17 -8.08 -3.31
C ARG A 117 -6.29 -7.80 -4.80
N VAL A 118 -7.38 -8.25 -5.42
CA VAL A 118 -7.64 -7.97 -6.84
C VAL A 118 -7.83 -6.48 -7.10
N ARG A 119 -8.50 -5.77 -6.18
CA ARG A 119 -8.66 -4.31 -6.26
C ARG A 119 -7.32 -3.58 -6.18
N GLU A 120 -6.44 -3.96 -5.25
CA GLU A 120 -5.10 -3.40 -5.14
C GLU A 120 -4.29 -3.59 -6.43
N LEU A 121 -4.31 -4.80 -6.99
CA LEU A 121 -3.63 -5.09 -8.27
C LEU A 121 -4.24 -4.34 -9.45
N ALA A 122 -5.57 -4.12 -9.45
CA ALA A 122 -6.23 -3.31 -10.48
C ALA A 122 -5.83 -1.83 -10.36
N VAL A 123 -5.75 -1.30 -9.15
CA VAL A 123 -5.22 0.07 -8.89
C VAL A 123 -3.77 0.17 -9.34
N ASP A 124 -2.93 -0.80 -9.04
CA ASP A 124 -1.54 -0.83 -9.50
C ASP A 124 -1.44 -0.84 -11.03
N ALA A 125 -2.36 -1.54 -11.72
CA ALA A 125 -2.45 -1.52 -13.18
C ALA A 125 -2.82 -0.13 -13.73
N VAL A 126 -3.76 0.58 -13.07
CA VAL A 126 -4.10 1.98 -13.40
C VAL A 126 -2.87 2.88 -13.22
N ILE A 127 -2.15 2.72 -12.11
CA ILE A 127 -0.96 3.52 -11.82
C ILE A 127 0.12 3.28 -12.89
N ARG A 128 0.33 2.03 -13.31
CA ARG A 128 1.34 1.69 -14.33
C ARG A 128 0.92 2.07 -15.76
N GLY A 129 -0.39 2.23 -16.00
CA GLY A 129 -0.93 2.38 -17.34
C GLY A 129 -0.70 1.15 -18.22
N ASP A 130 -0.54 -0.04 -17.62
CA ASP A 130 -0.14 -1.27 -18.27
C ASP A 130 -0.86 -2.49 -17.70
N THR A 131 -1.30 -3.38 -18.58
CA THR A 131 -1.98 -4.64 -18.25
C THR A 131 -1.06 -5.85 -18.41
N ASP A 132 0.26 -5.66 -18.52
CA ASP A 132 1.21 -6.74 -18.77
C ASP A 132 1.21 -7.74 -17.60
N ARG A 133 0.84 -8.97 -17.90
CA ARG A 133 0.73 -10.10 -16.96
C ARG A 133 2.02 -10.37 -16.19
N ALA A 134 3.18 -10.15 -16.81
CA ALA A 134 4.48 -10.41 -16.19
C ALA A 134 4.73 -9.56 -14.94
N ARG A 135 4.05 -8.44 -14.80
CA ARG A 135 4.22 -7.51 -13.67
C ARG A 135 3.27 -7.75 -12.49
N PHE A 136 2.16 -8.49 -12.70
CA PHE A 136 1.28 -8.92 -11.62
C PHE A 136 1.88 -10.07 -10.78
N GLY A 137 2.88 -10.79 -11.32
CA GLY A 137 3.51 -11.96 -10.71
C GLY A 137 4.77 -11.67 -9.87
N GLN A 138 5.07 -10.42 -9.49
CA GLN A 138 6.23 -10.12 -8.63
C GLN A 138 6.03 -10.46 -7.15
N LEU A 139 4.82 -10.86 -6.75
CA LEU A 139 4.68 -11.61 -5.51
C LEU A 139 5.38 -12.96 -5.73
N ALA A 140 6.35 -13.26 -4.88
CA ALA A 140 7.19 -14.47 -4.95
C ALA A 140 6.38 -15.77 -4.68
N TRP A 141 5.24 -15.92 -5.33
CA TRP A 141 4.41 -17.09 -5.27
C TRP A 141 5.04 -18.16 -6.17
N ARG A 142 5.14 -19.36 -5.67
CA ARG A 142 5.59 -20.47 -6.49
C ARG A 142 4.62 -20.65 -7.65
N GLN A 143 5.13 -20.68 -8.88
CA GLN A 143 4.32 -20.94 -10.09
C GLN A 143 3.58 -22.28 -9.92
N ASN A 144 2.30 -22.20 -9.61
CA ASN A 144 1.38 -23.32 -9.54
C ASN A 144 0.12 -23.01 -10.35
N ALA A 145 -0.75 -24.00 -10.52
CA ALA A 145 -1.98 -23.87 -11.31
C ALA A 145 -2.93 -22.80 -10.72
N ASP A 146 -2.96 -22.66 -9.40
CA ASP A 146 -3.84 -21.69 -8.70
C ASP A 146 -3.38 -20.27 -8.95
N GLN A 147 -2.08 -20.01 -9.01
CA GLN A 147 -1.54 -18.71 -9.39
C GLN A 147 -1.91 -18.35 -10.84
N VAL A 148 -1.76 -19.26 -11.77
CA VAL A 148 -2.12 -19.03 -13.18
C VAL A 148 -3.61 -18.70 -13.30
N ALA A 149 -4.47 -19.37 -12.53
CA ALA A 149 -5.90 -19.07 -12.47
C ALA A 149 -6.16 -17.66 -11.90
N PHE A 150 -5.45 -17.30 -10.84
CA PHE A 150 -5.56 -15.98 -10.22
C PHE A 150 -5.09 -14.86 -11.16
N ASP A 151 -3.92 -15.00 -11.80
CA ASP A 151 -3.40 -14.01 -12.75
C ASP A 151 -4.37 -13.78 -13.91
N ARG A 152 -4.98 -14.87 -14.41
CA ARG A 152 -6.02 -14.78 -15.45
C ARG A 152 -7.26 -14.06 -14.94
N PHE A 153 -7.68 -14.33 -13.71
CA PHE A 153 -8.81 -13.68 -13.08
C PHE A 153 -8.56 -12.16 -12.90
N VAL A 154 -7.39 -11.78 -12.38
CA VAL A 154 -6.99 -10.37 -12.25
C VAL A 154 -6.97 -9.70 -13.62
N ALA A 155 -6.35 -10.31 -14.62
CA ALA A 155 -6.31 -9.78 -15.98
C ALA A 155 -7.71 -9.58 -16.59
N THR A 156 -8.66 -10.46 -16.27
CA THR A 156 -10.06 -10.31 -16.71
C THR A 156 -10.72 -9.11 -16.03
N CYS A 157 -10.57 -8.98 -14.71
CA CYS A 157 -11.11 -7.82 -13.97
C CYS A 157 -10.52 -6.49 -14.47
N VAL A 158 -9.20 -6.43 -14.68
CA VAL A 158 -8.51 -5.25 -15.20
C VAL A 158 -8.99 -4.88 -16.60
N ALA A 159 -9.18 -5.87 -17.48
CA ALA A 159 -9.69 -5.65 -18.84
C ALA A 159 -11.13 -5.14 -18.84
N GLU A 160 -11.99 -5.66 -17.97
CA GLU A 160 -13.37 -5.19 -17.82
C GLU A 160 -13.49 -3.79 -17.22
N LEU A 161 -12.53 -3.38 -16.38
CA LEU A 161 -12.42 -1.99 -15.93
C LEU A 161 -11.97 -1.04 -17.05
N GLY A 162 -11.69 -1.55 -18.26
CA GLY A 162 -11.29 -0.73 -19.40
C GLY A 162 -9.86 -0.19 -19.30
N ILE A 163 -9.06 -0.72 -18.40
CA ILE A 163 -7.64 -0.38 -18.26
C ILE A 163 -6.93 -1.00 -19.47
N ARG A 164 -6.61 -0.17 -20.48
CA ARG A 164 -5.87 -0.57 -21.67
C ARG A 164 -4.56 0.17 -21.70
N GLY A 165 -3.49 -0.53 -22.05
CA GLY A 165 -2.14 0.05 -22.08
C GLY A 165 -2.07 1.38 -22.85
N GLY A 166 -1.48 2.39 -22.22
CA GLY A 166 -1.06 3.66 -22.82
C GLY A 166 -2.13 4.76 -23.00
N ASP A 167 -3.42 4.44 -23.12
CA ASP A 167 -4.45 5.42 -23.46
C ASP A 167 -5.69 5.40 -22.54
N SER A 168 -5.63 4.75 -21.38
CA SER A 168 -6.78 4.72 -20.49
C SER A 168 -6.85 5.98 -19.63
N ASN A 169 -7.87 6.82 -19.87
CA ASN A 169 -8.23 7.97 -19.02
C ASN A 169 -8.90 7.55 -17.70
N ILE A 170 -8.69 6.30 -17.23
CA ILE A 170 -9.31 5.79 -16.02
C ILE A 170 -8.49 6.25 -14.82
N THR A 171 -9.15 6.90 -13.87
CA THR A 171 -8.56 7.29 -12.59
C THR A 171 -8.65 6.15 -11.57
N ILE A 172 -7.86 6.22 -10.50
CA ILE A 172 -7.97 5.28 -9.37
C ILE A 172 -9.39 5.35 -8.76
N ALA A 173 -9.98 6.53 -8.69
CA ALA A 173 -11.35 6.71 -8.20
C ALA A 173 -12.39 5.99 -9.06
N ASP A 174 -12.23 6.01 -10.39
CA ASP A 174 -13.09 5.27 -11.31
C ASP A 174 -12.92 3.75 -11.12
N ALA A 175 -11.68 3.27 -11.03
CA ALA A 175 -11.39 1.87 -10.76
C ALA A 175 -12.04 1.40 -9.44
N HIS A 176 -11.95 2.17 -8.38
CA HIS A 176 -12.61 1.85 -7.10
C HIS A 176 -14.13 1.79 -7.21
N ARG A 177 -14.74 2.72 -7.95
CA ARG A 177 -16.19 2.79 -8.12
C ARG A 177 -16.74 1.59 -8.91
N GLU A 178 -16.08 1.23 -9.99
CA GLU A 178 -16.56 0.18 -10.92
C GLU A 178 -16.14 -1.22 -10.48
N PHE A 179 -15.09 -1.33 -9.67
CA PHE A 179 -14.50 -2.61 -9.26
C PHE A 179 -15.50 -3.57 -8.62
N ARG A 180 -16.41 -3.05 -7.78
CA ARG A 180 -17.37 -3.90 -7.07
C ARG A 180 -18.25 -4.70 -8.05
N ASP A 181 -18.74 -4.06 -9.09
CA ASP A 181 -19.61 -4.69 -10.08
C ASP A 181 -18.82 -5.65 -10.98
N VAL A 182 -17.60 -5.28 -11.36
CA VAL A 182 -16.69 -6.17 -12.11
C VAL A 182 -16.37 -7.41 -11.31
N PHE A 183 -15.98 -7.27 -10.06
CA PHE A 183 -15.66 -8.40 -9.18
C PHE A 183 -16.88 -9.31 -8.96
N ALA A 184 -18.06 -8.72 -8.72
CA ALA A 184 -19.29 -9.48 -8.51
C ALA A 184 -19.68 -10.36 -9.70
N ARG A 185 -19.47 -9.86 -10.94
CA ARG A 185 -19.75 -10.63 -12.16
C ARG A 185 -18.78 -11.81 -12.35
N ASN A 186 -17.54 -11.66 -11.90
CA ASN A 186 -16.47 -12.62 -12.14
C ASN A 186 -16.15 -13.51 -10.93
N ARG A 187 -16.77 -13.29 -9.77
CA ARG A 187 -16.43 -13.94 -8.50
C ARG A 187 -16.46 -15.47 -8.53
N ASP A 188 -17.27 -16.07 -9.42
CA ASP A 188 -17.48 -17.52 -9.51
C ASP A 188 -16.50 -18.19 -10.50
N VAL A 189 -15.60 -17.41 -11.11
CA VAL A 189 -14.51 -17.93 -11.97
C VAL A 189 -13.48 -18.72 -11.16
N LEU A 190 -13.26 -18.31 -9.91
CA LEU A 190 -12.39 -19.00 -8.97
C LEU A 190 -13.21 -19.95 -8.09
N ASP A 191 -12.78 -21.20 -8.00
CA ASP A 191 -13.37 -22.15 -7.08
C ASP A 191 -12.99 -21.86 -5.61
N ARG A 192 -13.65 -22.57 -4.66
CA ARG A 192 -13.45 -22.33 -3.21
C ARG A 192 -12.02 -22.61 -2.77
N SER A 193 -11.36 -23.61 -3.34
CA SER A 193 -9.99 -23.98 -2.99
C SER A 193 -9.00 -22.93 -3.47
N GLN A 194 -9.19 -22.43 -4.68
CA GLN A 194 -8.40 -21.34 -5.26
C GLN A 194 -8.54 -20.04 -4.46
N LYS A 195 -9.76 -19.65 -4.11
CA LYS A 195 -10.01 -18.48 -3.26
C LYS A 195 -9.31 -18.59 -1.91
N ARG A 196 -9.38 -19.77 -1.26
CA ARG A 196 -8.72 -20.02 0.02
C ARG A 196 -7.20 -19.95 -0.10
N PHE A 197 -6.63 -20.49 -1.17
CA PHE A 197 -5.21 -20.39 -1.47
C PHE A 197 -4.79 -18.92 -1.64
N ILE A 198 -5.51 -18.16 -2.47
CA ILE A 198 -5.24 -16.74 -2.72
C ILE A 198 -5.34 -15.92 -1.43
N ALA A 199 -6.37 -16.17 -0.60
CA ALA A 199 -6.52 -15.47 0.68
C ALA A 199 -5.33 -15.74 1.61
N ARG A 200 -4.86 -16.98 1.72
CA ARG A 200 -3.68 -17.33 2.54
C ARG A 200 -2.41 -16.65 2.03
N GLU A 201 -2.17 -16.68 0.71
CA GLU A 201 -1.00 -16.02 0.13
C GLU A 201 -1.07 -14.50 0.24
N SER A 202 -2.27 -13.90 0.18
CA SER A 202 -2.46 -12.48 0.44
C SER A 202 -2.14 -12.11 1.89
N ILE A 203 -2.61 -12.91 2.85
CA ILE A 203 -2.27 -12.73 4.28
C ILE A 203 -0.76 -12.88 4.48
N ARG A 204 -0.13 -13.88 3.85
CA ARG A 204 1.32 -14.08 3.90
C ARG A 204 2.06 -12.84 3.42
N ALA A 205 1.73 -12.34 2.24
CA ALA A 205 2.37 -11.17 1.66
C ALA A 205 2.22 -9.92 2.55
N ASP A 206 1.01 -9.69 3.08
CA ASP A 206 0.76 -8.57 3.98
C ASP A 206 1.60 -8.67 5.27
N ILE A 207 1.69 -9.87 5.88
CA ILE A 207 2.49 -10.07 7.10
C ILE A 207 3.99 -9.96 6.78
N GLU A 208 4.46 -10.52 5.67
CA GLU A 208 5.86 -10.37 5.26
C GLU A 208 6.22 -8.89 5.03
N ALA A 209 5.35 -8.14 4.38
CA ALA A 209 5.55 -6.70 4.19
C ALA A 209 5.57 -5.92 5.53
N LEU A 210 4.75 -6.31 6.51
CA LEU A 210 4.76 -5.72 7.85
C LEU A 210 6.00 -6.11 8.66
N VAL A 211 6.46 -7.35 8.55
CA VAL A 211 7.59 -7.88 9.34
C VAL A 211 8.94 -7.49 8.74
N PHE A 212 9.10 -7.55 7.43
CA PHE A 212 10.39 -7.36 6.76
C PHE A 212 10.48 -6.06 5.95
N GLY A 213 9.36 -5.51 5.50
CA GLY A 213 9.27 -4.36 4.62
C GLY A 213 8.67 -3.11 5.28
N LEU A 214 8.08 -2.27 4.46
CA LEU A 214 7.42 -1.02 4.84
C LEU A 214 5.88 -1.15 4.82
N GLY A 215 5.36 -2.38 4.93
CA GLY A 215 3.93 -2.63 4.87
C GLY A 215 3.32 -2.24 3.52
N PRO A 216 2.13 -1.60 3.50
CA PRO A 216 1.45 -1.22 2.27
C PRO A 216 2.21 -0.20 1.40
N LEU A 217 3.29 0.40 1.90
CA LEU A 217 4.14 1.32 1.14
C LEU A 217 5.14 0.60 0.23
N GLU A 218 5.48 -0.66 0.53
CA GLU A 218 6.49 -1.42 -0.20
C GLU A 218 6.18 -1.49 -1.70
N ASP A 219 4.96 -1.91 -2.04
CA ASP A 219 4.52 -2.00 -3.43
C ASP A 219 4.48 -0.62 -4.11
N LEU A 220 3.99 0.43 -3.39
CA LEU A 220 3.87 1.79 -3.94
C LEU A 220 5.24 2.40 -4.26
N LEU A 221 6.24 2.11 -3.43
CA LEU A 221 7.62 2.55 -3.66
C LEU A 221 8.24 1.91 -4.91
N ASN A 222 7.74 0.75 -5.34
CA ASN A 222 8.21 0.04 -6.53
C ASN A 222 7.42 0.39 -7.81
N LEU A 223 6.31 1.14 -7.69
CA LEU A 223 5.52 1.55 -8.86
C LEU A 223 6.20 2.70 -9.61
N PRO A 224 6.22 2.66 -10.96
CA PRO A 224 6.74 3.76 -11.75
C PRO A 224 5.82 5.00 -11.67
N ASP A 225 6.35 6.16 -12.05
CA ASP A 225 5.63 7.41 -12.25
C ASP A 225 4.95 8.02 -11.00
N ILE A 226 5.10 7.40 -9.84
CA ILE A 226 4.72 8.01 -8.56
C ILE A 226 5.82 9.01 -8.19
N THR A 227 5.44 10.27 -8.03
CA THR A 227 6.34 11.35 -7.61
C THR A 227 6.35 11.54 -6.11
N GLU A 228 5.21 11.35 -5.46
CA GLU A 228 5.06 11.53 -4.01
C GLU A 228 4.10 10.50 -3.43
N ILE A 229 4.41 10.01 -2.21
CA ILE A 229 3.54 9.13 -1.42
C ILE A 229 3.27 9.84 -0.11
N MET A 230 1.99 9.97 0.25
CA MET A 230 1.56 10.65 1.48
C MET A 230 0.69 9.73 2.33
N VAL A 231 1.07 9.56 3.59
CA VAL A 231 0.33 8.79 4.59
C VAL A 231 -0.26 9.76 5.61
N VAL A 232 -1.55 9.65 5.87
CA VAL A 232 -2.28 10.46 6.85
C VAL A 232 -2.96 9.52 7.84
N GLY A 233 -2.25 9.24 8.94
CA GLY A 233 -2.63 8.17 9.86
C GLY A 233 -2.62 6.81 9.19
N LYS A 234 -3.04 5.79 9.92
CA LYS A 234 -3.06 4.40 9.41
C LYS A 234 -4.06 4.15 8.26
N ASP A 235 -5.07 4.99 8.12
CA ASP A 235 -6.25 4.71 7.30
C ASP A 235 -6.19 5.27 5.88
N ARG A 236 -5.28 6.21 5.58
CA ARG A 236 -5.28 6.93 4.30
C ARG A 236 -3.89 7.06 3.71
N ILE A 237 -3.71 6.51 2.51
CA ILE A 237 -2.48 6.61 1.73
C ILE A 237 -2.82 7.19 0.36
N PHE A 238 -2.18 8.32 0.06
CA PHE A 238 -2.31 9.02 -1.21
C PHE A 238 -1.02 8.90 -2.01
N ILE A 239 -1.14 9.00 -3.32
CA ILE A 239 -0.02 9.15 -4.24
C ILE A 239 -0.21 10.38 -5.11
N GLU A 240 0.90 10.97 -5.55
CA GLU A 240 0.90 11.94 -6.63
C GLU A 240 1.46 11.27 -7.89
N LYS A 241 0.70 11.37 -8.97
CA LYS A 241 1.08 10.90 -10.31
C LYS A 241 0.66 11.93 -11.35
N GLY A 242 1.60 12.34 -12.21
CA GLY A 242 1.33 13.30 -13.27
C GLY A 242 0.78 14.64 -12.76
N GLY A 243 1.09 15.05 -11.52
CA GLY A 243 0.58 16.26 -10.86
C GLY A 243 -0.84 16.12 -10.27
N GLY A 244 -1.44 14.94 -10.34
CA GLY A 244 -2.73 14.61 -9.71
C GLY A 244 -2.53 13.84 -8.40
N LEU A 245 -3.33 14.20 -7.38
CA LEU A 245 -3.35 13.51 -6.08
C LEU A 245 -4.49 12.51 -6.07
N GLU A 246 -4.18 11.24 -5.77
CA GLU A 246 -5.16 10.15 -5.75
C GLU A 246 -5.03 9.30 -4.49
N GLU A 247 -6.16 8.86 -3.93
CA GLU A 247 -6.19 7.96 -2.77
C GLU A 247 -6.09 6.50 -3.23
N THR A 248 -5.14 5.74 -2.65
CA THR A 248 -4.86 4.35 -3.09
C THR A 248 -5.83 3.32 -2.54
N GLY A 249 -6.57 3.65 -1.48
CA GLY A 249 -7.40 2.71 -0.71
C GLY A 249 -6.61 1.71 0.13
N ARG A 250 -5.30 1.83 0.22
CA ARG A 250 -4.44 1.03 1.08
C ARG A 250 -4.42 1.60 2.50
N THR A 251 -4.25 0.72 3.49
CA THR A 251 -4.27 1.08 4.91
C THR A 251 -3.25 0.27 5.70
N PHE A 252 -2.77 0.82 6.82
CA PHE A 252 -2.06 0.05 7.83
C PHE A 252 -3.04 -0.62 8.80
N PRO A 253 -2.72 -1.80 9.36
CA PRO A 253 -3.59 -2.48 10.33
C PRO A 253 -3.73 -1.70 11.65
N SER A 254 -2.67 -0.99 12.06
CA SER A 254 -2.65 -0.15 13.26
C SER A 254 -1.69 1.02 13.13
N GLU A 255 -1.80 2.02 14.03
CA GLU A 255 -0.82 3.11 14.12
C GLU A 255 0.56 2.58 14.56
N ASP A 256 0.59 1.53 15.36
CA ASP A 256 1.85 0.91 15.79
C ASP A 256 2.58 0.28 14.60
N ASP A 257 1.87 -0.42 13.69
CA ASP A 257 2.46 -0.97 12.47
C ASP A 257 3.01 0.14 11.56
N LEU A 258 2.29 1.26 11.44
CA LEU A 258 2.78 2.44 10.73
C LEU A 258 4.06 3.00 11.39
N ASN A 259 4.07 3.15 12.71
CA ASN A 259 5.24 3.64 13.45
C ASN A 259 6.45 2.68 13.33
N VAL A 260 6.23 1.37 13.29
CA VAL A 260 7.27 0.38 13.03
C VAL A 260 7.85 0.56 11.64
N ALA A 261 7.02 0.69 10.61
CA ALA A 261 7.45 0.93 9.23
C ALA A 261 8.25 2.24 9.11
N VAL A 262 7.76 3.32 9.74
CA VAL A 262 8.43 4.63 9.79
C VAL A 262 9.82 4.52 10.43
N ASN A 263 9.94 3.89 11.61
CA ASN A 263 11.21 3.75 12.28
C ASN A 263 12.18 2.86 11.48
N ARG A 264 11.67 1.81 10.80
CA ARG A 264 12.47 0.97 9.92
C ARG A 264 13.02 1.75 8.72
N MET A 265 12.24 2.69 8.19
CA MET A 265 12.63 3.55 7.08
C MET A 265 13.80 4.48 7.45
N VAL A 266 13.79 5.07 8.67
CA VAL A 266 14.79 6.08 9.07
C VAL A 266 15.96 5.52 9.88
N ARG A 267 15.84 4.32 10.44
CA ARG A 267 16.93 3.67 11.23
C ARG A 267 18.23 3.49 10.44
N PRO A 268 18.23 3.02 9.18
CA PRO A 268 19.46 2.84 8.40
C PRO A 268 20.26 4.11 8.21
N ILE A 269 19.62 5.27 8.28
CA ILE A 269 20.26 6.58 8.16
C ILE A 269 20.58 7.23 9.53
N GLY A 270 20.51 6.43 10.61
CA GLY A 270 20.87 6.87 11.96
C GLY A 270 19.86 7.81 12.61
N ARG A 271 18.60 7.85 12.11
CA ARG A 271 17.52 8.64 12.67
C ARG A 271 16.51 7.79 13.41
N ALA A 272 15.78 8.39 14.33
CA ALA A 272 14.67 7.77 15.03
C ALA A 272 13.57 8.80 15.20
N VAL A 273 12.32 8.37 15.08
CA VAL A 273 11.15 9.20 15.36
C VAL A 273 10.56 8.76 16.69
N ASN A 274 10.45 9.69 17.62
CA ASN A 274 9.92 9.45 18.96
C ASN A 274 9.29 10.73 19.53
N ARG A 275 8.73 10.64 20.75
CA ARG A 275 8.07 11.81 21.37
C ARG A 275 9.01 12.98 21.66
N ALA A 276 10.30 12.76 21.78
CA ALA A 276 11.29 13.83 21.99
C ALA A 276 11.66 14.51 20.65
N GLU A 277 11.68 13.73 19.57
CA GLU A 277 11.89 14.19 18.20
C GLU A 277 10.71 13.75 17.33
N PRO A 278 9.57 14.44 17.41
CA PRO A 278 8.33 14.03 16.73
C PRO A 278 8.29 14.36 15.25
N ILE A 279 9.23 15.16 14.76
CA ILE A 279 9.37 15.55 13.35
C ILE A 279 10.76 15.15 12.89
N VAL A 280 10.83 14.45 11.77
CA VAL A 280 12.08 14.04 11.14
C VAL A 280 12.03 14.33 9.66
N ASP A 281 13.03 15.07 9.19
CA ASP A 281 13.36 15.19 7.77
C ASP A 281 14.59 14.36 7.48
N ALA A 282 14.51 13.51 6.46
CA ALA A 282 15.57 12.59 6.14
C ALA A 282 15.66 12.31 4.64
N ARG A 283 16.80 11.77 4.22
CA ARG A 283 17.02 11.25 2.87
C ARG A 283 17.25 9.77 2.95
N LEU A 284 16.45 9.00 2.24
CA LEU A 284 16.55 7.54 2.16
C LEU A 284 17.75 7.11 1.31
N ALA A 285 18.08 5.82 1.37
CA ALA A 285 19.23 5.26 0.64
C ALA A 285 19.08 5.37 -0.90
N ASP A 286 17.85 5.33 -1.40
CA ASP A 286 17.50 5.52 -2.81
C ASP A 286 17.51 7.01 -3.24
N GLY A 287 17.85 7.93 -2.32
CA GLY A 287 17.85 9.36 -2.56
C GLY A 287 16.50 10.05 -2.33
N SER A 288 15.42 9.32 -2.14
CA SER A 288 14.10 9.87 -1.82
C SER A 288 14.12 10.65 -0.52
N ARG A 289 13.34 11.73 -0.44
CA ARG A 289 13.18 12.51 0.79
C ARG A 289 11.97 12.04 1.55
N VAL A 290 12.12 11.91 2.85
CA VAL A 290 11.00 11.60 3.73
C VAL A 290 10.85 12.68 4.79
N HIS A 291 9.62 13.17 4.90
CA HIS A 291 9.18 14.01 6.02
C HIS A 291 8.22 13.21 6.87
N ILE A 292 8.47 13.12 8.16
CA ILE A 292 7.68 12.35 9.12
C ILE A 292 7.29 13.24 10.27
N ALA A 293 6.03 13.20 10.65
CA ALA A 293 5.53 13.81 11.87
C ALA A 293 4.64 12.81 12.62
N ILE A 294 4.89 12.65 13.92
CA ILE A 294 4.09 11.77 14.78
C ILE A 294 3.28 12.54 15.83
N PRO A 295 2.26 11.95 16.47
CA PRO A 295 1.58 12.56 17.60
C PRO A 295 2.56 12.92 18.74
N PRO A 296 2.37 14.06 19.44
CA PRO A 296 1.19 14.94 19.40
C PRO A 296 1.22 16.03 18.31
N VAL A 297 2.30 16.17 17.56
CA VAL A 297 2.42 17.21 16.52
C VAL A 297 1.48 16.91 15.34
N ALA A 298 1.44 15.67 14.89
CA ALA A 298 0.49 15.20 13.89
C ALA A 298 -0.84 14.84 14.55
N ILE A 299 -1.86 15.70 14.42
CA ILE A 299 -3.14 15.59 15.13
C ILE A 299 -3.97 14.40 14.64
N HIS A 300 -3.84 14.04 13.37
CA HIS A 300 -4.64 12.98 12.73
C HIS A 300 -3.94 11.61 12.70
N GLY A 301 -2.96 11.38 13.55
CA GLY A 301 -2.10 10.20 13.50
C GLY A 301 -0.76 10.50 12.82
N THR A 302 0.09 9.50 12.72
CA THR A 302 1.40 9.62 12.09
C THR A 302 1.27 10.04 10.63
N SER A 303 1.95 11.10 10.25
CA SER A 303 2.00 11.62 8.88
C SER A 303 3.37 11.33 8.27
N VAL A 304 3.37 10.81 7.05
CA VAL A 304 4.60 10.53 6.30
C VAL A 304 4.44 11.06 4.88
N THR A 305 5.41 11.83 4.43
CA THR A 305 5.48 12.26 3.03
C THR A 305 6.80 11.80 2.45
N ILE A 306 6.74 10.99 1.40
CA ILE A 306 7.91 10.47 0.70
C ILE A 306 7.91 11.08 -0.71
N ARG A 307 8.87 11.97 -0.96
CA ARG A 307 9.10 12.50 -2.30
C ARG A 307 10.17 11.67 -2.98
N ARG A 308 9.76 10.95 -4.02
CA ARG A 308 10.63 10.00 -4.70
C ARG A 308 11.73 10.69 -5.48
N PHE A 309 12.90 10.10 -5.40
CA PHE A 309 14.04 10.49 -6.22
C PHE A 309 13.96 9.74 -7.55
N ARG A 310 14.08 10.44 -8.68
CA ARG A 310 14.11 9.82 -9.99
C ARG A 310 15.52 9.34 -10.28
N GLU A 311 15.72 8.04 -10.45
CA GLU A 311 17.05 7.46 -10.74
C GLU A 311 17.60 7.93 -12.09
N GLU A 312 16.75 7.98 -13.10
CA GLU A 312 17.12 8.45 -14.43
C GLU A 312 16.62 9.89 -14.66
N PRO A 313 17.52 10.89 -14.66
CA PRO A 313 17.13 12.27 -14.94
C PRO A 313 16.64 12.41 -16.37
N PHE A 314 15.70 13.32 -16.60
CA PHE A 314 15.26 13.66 -17.94
C PHE A 314 16.41 14.21 -18.79
N THR A 315 16.40 13.85 -20.05
CA THR A 315 17.31 14.39 -21.07
C THR A 315 16.71 15.61 -21.75
N ILE A 316 17.52 16.32 -22.55
CA ILE A 316 17.01 17.44 -23.34
C ILE A 316 16.05 16.96 -24.44
N ASP A 317 16.26 15.75 -24.94
CA ASP A 317 15.42 15.15 -25.97
C ASP A 317 14.04 14.77 -25.41
N ASP A 318 13.95 14.35 -24.15
CA ASP A 318 12.69 14.12 -23.46
C ASP A 318 11.88 15.41 -23.36
N LEU A 319 12.54 16.55 -23.02
CA LEU A 319 11.85 17.84 -22.94
C LEU A 319 11.36 18.34 -24.32
N ILE A 320 12.04 17.97 -25.40
CA ILE A 320 11.57 18.22 -26.76
C ILE A 320 10.34 17.36 -27.08
N GLN A 321 10.39 16.07 -26.75
CA GLN A 321 9.26 15.14 -26.96
C GLN A 321 8.01 15.54 -26.16
N PHE A 322 8.20 16.01 -24.94
CA PHE A 322 7.09 16.55 -24.11
C PHE A 322 6.55 17.89 -24.62
N GLY A 323 7.19 18.49 -25.62
CA GLY A 323 6.79 19.79 -26.14
C GLY A 323 7.16 20.97 -25.23
N THR A 324 8.00 20.74 -24.21
CA THR A 324 8.45 21.81 -23.29
C THR A 324 9.26 22.86 -24.05
N PHE A 325 10.12 22.41 -24.99
CA PHE A 325 10.93 23.27 -25.84
C PHE A 325 10.95 22.77 -27.27
N GLY A 326 10.93 23.73 -28.20
CA GLY A 326 11.29 23.43 -29.58
C GLY A 326 12.82 23.38 -29.79
N PRO A 327 13.31 22.73 -30.87
CA PRO A 327 14.74 22.58 -31.15
C PRO A 327 15.51 23.90 -31.22
N ARG A 328 14.87 25.00 -31.70
CA ARG A 328 15.48 26.35 -31.76
C ARG A 328 15.75 26.92 -30.38
N ALA A 329 14.81 26.72 -29.41
CA ALA A 329 14.99 27.18 -28.05
C ALA A 329 16.15 26.43 -27.37
N VAL A 330 16.22 25.10 -27.59
CA VAL A 330 17.34 24.28 -27.10
C VAL A 330 18.67 24.76 -27.62
N SER A 331 18.79 25.05 -28.94
CA SER A 331 20.02 25.56 -29.53
C SER A 331 20.42 26.92 -28.94
N PHE A 332 19.45 27.79 -28.67
CA PHE A 332 19.68 29.07 -28.00
C PHE A 332 20.20 28.90 -26.57
N LEU A 333 19.51 28.03 -25.76
CA LEU A 333 19.91 27.77 -24.38
C LEU A 333 21.31 27.15 -24.29
N ARG A 334 21.66 26.21 -25.20
CA ARG A 334 23.02 25.66 -25.32
C ARG A 334 24.03 26.78 -25.62
N GLY A 335 23.70 27.69 -26.53
CA GLY A 335 24.55 28.86 -26.82
C GLY A 335 24.77 29.74 -25.59
N CYS A 336 23.73 29.98 -24.77
CA CYS A 336 23.85 30.72 -23.52
C CYS A 336 24.76 30.00 -22.50
N ILE A 337 24.65 28.66 -22.38
CA ILE A 337 25.50 27.86 -21.49
C ILE A 337 26.96 27.96 -21.94
N MET A 338 27.24 27.75 -23.22
CA MET A 338 28.60 27.84 -23.80
C MET A 338 29.19 29.23 -23.65
N ALA A 339 28.36 30.27 -23.76
CA ALA A 339 28.75 31.67 -23.54
C ALA A 339 28.80 32.09 -22.06
N ARG A 340 28.59 31.11 -21.12
CA ARG A 340 28.61 31.33 -19.67
C ARG A 340 27.67 32.46 -19.20
N LYS A 341 26.47 32.52 -19.79
CA LYS A 341 25.47 33.53 -19.40
C LYS A 341 24.77 33.12 -18.10
N ASN A 342 24.49 34.10 -17.27
CA ASN A 342 23.68 33.89 -16.10
C ASN A 342 22.24 33.59 -16.53
N MET A 343 21.65 32.55 -15.94
CA MET A 343 20.28 32.13 -16.21
C MET A 343 19.50 32.03 -14.89
N VAL A 344 18.27 32.47 -14.92
CA VAL A 344 17.32 32.33 -13.79
C VAL A 344 16.16 31.50 -14.24
N ILE A 345 15.86 30.43 -13.49
CA ILE A 345 14.72 29.55 -13.71
C ILE A 345 13.70 29.81 -12.61
N SER A 346 12.51 30.23 -12.97
CA SER A 346 11.43 30.53 -12.03
C SER A 346 10.13 29.84 -12.43
N GLY A 347 9.26 29.63 -11.45
CA GLY A 347 7.96 28.97 -11.65
C GLY A 347 7.36 28.51 -10.33
N GLY A 348 6.11 28.06 -10.35
CA GLY A 348 5.43 27.49 -9.19
C GLY A 348 6.02 26.15 -8.73
N THR A 349 5.53 25.65 -7.60
CA THR A 349 5.87 24.29 -7.13
C THR A 349 5.37 23.25 -8.15
N GLY A 350 6.13 22.20 -8.41
CA GLY A 350 5.77 21.16 -9.37
C GLY A 350 5.91 21.53 -10.86
N SER A 351 6.33 22.79 -11.18
CA SER A 351 6.46 23.24 -12.57
C SER A 351 7.70 22.72 -13.33
N GLY A 352 8.52 21.89 -12.70
CA GLY A 352 9.72 21.31 -13.33
C GLY A 352 10.97 22.18 -13.30
N LYS A 353 11.07 23.20 -12.42
CA LYS A 353 12.25 24.08 -12.28
C LYS A 353 13.55 23.31 -12.09
N THR A 354 13.60 22.42 -11.09
CA THR A 354 14.78 21.60 -10.78
C THR A 354 15.07 20.61 -11.91
N THR A 355 14.03 20.06 -12.54
CA THR A 355 14.17 19.20 -13.73
C THR A 355 14.84 19.96 -14.87
N LEU A 356 14.37 21.17 -15.18
CA LEU A 356 14.95 21.99 -16.21
C LEU A 356 16.40 22.38 -15.88
N LEU A 357 16.65 22.77 -14.63
CA LEU A 357 18.01 23.12 -14.16
C LEU A 357 18.95 21.92 -14.32
N ASN A 358 18.50 20.72 -14.01
CA ASN A 358 19.25 19.48 -14.16
C ASN A 358 19.59 19.21 -15.64
N VAL A 359 18.57 19.27 -16.51
CA VAL A 359 18.73 19.05 -17.96
C VAL A 359 19.68 20.07 -18.59
N LEU A 360 19.57 21.34 -18.21
CA LEU A 360 20.47 22.39 -18.70
C LEU A 360 21.87 22.25 -18.09
N GLY A 361 22.00 21.90 -16.83
CA GLY A 361 23.26 21.62 -16.17
C GLY A 361 24.03 20.47 -16.83
N ALA A 362 23.32 19.43 -17.28
CA ALA A 362 23.91 18.33 -18.03
C ALA A 362 24.49 18.77 -19.41
N GLN A 363 24.12 19.95 -19.93
CA GLN A 363 24.68 20.49 -21.17
C GLN A 363 26.00 21.27 -20.97
N ILE A 364 26.42 21.47 -19.71
CA ILE A 364 27.71 22.11 -19.41
C ILE A 364 28.84 21.16 -19.87
N PRO A 365 29.89 21.68 -20.56
CA PRO A 365 30.99 20.84 -21.01
C PRO A 365 31.67 20.06 -19.88
N PHE A 366 32.08 18.83 -20.16
CA PHE A 366 32.66 17.91 -19.17
C PHE A 366 34.00 18.35 -18.58
N ASP A 367 34.68 19.29 -19.23
CA ASP A 367 35.95 19.90 -18.81
C ASP A 367 35.77 21.05 -17.80
N GLN A 368 34.49 21.42 -17.50
CA GLN A 368 34.21 22.52 -16.60
C GLN A 368 34.05 22.01 -15.16
N ARG A 369 34.59 22.81 -14.23
CA ARG A 369 34.33 22.61 -12.80
C ARG A 369 32.98 23.22 -12.41
N ILE A 370 32.09 22.44 -11.83
CA ILE A 370 30.78 22.88 -11.41
C ILE A 370 30.73 22.86 -9.88
N VAL A 371 30.19 23.94 -9.30
CA VAL A 371 29.86 24.03 -7.87
C VAL A 371 28.33 24.07 -7.76
N VAL A 372 27.77 23.14 -7.01
CA VAL A 372 26.34 23.04 -6.75
C VAL A 372 26.09 23.47 -5.30
N ILE A 373 25.19 24.43 -5.13
CA ILE A 373 24.74 24.91 -3.82
C ILE A 373 23.23 24.69 -3.72
N GLU A 374 22.83 23.83 -2.82
CA GLU A 374 21.44 23.41 -2.62
C GLU A 374 21.14 23.23 -1.15
N ASP A 375 19.91 23.50 -0.72
CA ASP A 375 19.44 23.17 0.63
C ASP A 375 19.43 21.64 0.85
N SER A 376 19.18 20.89 -0.23
CA SER A 376 19.28 19.45 -0.27
C SER A 376 19.55 18.99 -1.68
N ALA A 377 20.46 18.01 -1.84
CA ALA A 377 20.94 17.54 -3.14
C ALA A 377 19.79 16.96 -4.00
N GLU A 378 19.41 17.66 -5.06
CA GLU A 378 18.43 17.28 -6.05
C GLU A 378 19.04 17.14 -7.46
N LEU A 379 20.12 17.87 -7.73
CA LEU A 379 20.74 17.88 -9.04
C LEU A 379 21.60 16.63 -9.28
N GLN A 380 21.44 16.05 -10.45
CA GLN A 380 22.19 14.88 -10.93
C GLN A 380 22.95 15.28 -12.18
N LEU A 381 24.12 15.82 -11.99
CA LEU A 381 24.95 16.29 -13.10
C LEU A 381 25.98 15.23 -13.47
N PRO A 382 26.17 14.93 -14.78
CA PRO A 382 27.05 13.85 -15.21
C PRO A 382 28.55 14.23 -15.27
N GLN A 383 28.90 15.49 -15.00
CA GLN A 383 30.26 15.97 -15.11
C GLN A 383 31.16 15.40 -14.00
N PRO A 384 32.42 15.07 -14.29
CA PRO A 384 33.31 14.41 -13.32
C PRO A 384 33.86 15.37 -12.26
N CYS A 385 33.84 16.68 -12.47
CA CYS A 385 34.38 17.68 -11.57
C CYS A 385 33.26 18.46 -10.88
N LEU A 386 32.54 17.77 -9.97
CA LEU A 386 31.43 18.31 -9.18
C LEU A 386 31.86 18.57 -7.75
N LEU A 387 31.51 19.74 -7.22
CA LEU A 387 31.60 20.05 -5.80
C LEU A 387 30.20 20.35 -5.29
N TYR A 388 29.72 19.54 -4.36
CA TYR A 388 28.46 19.76 -3.64
C TYR A 388 28.75 20.42 -2.30
N THR A 389 27.96 21.42 -1.94
CA THR A 389 28.06 22.12 -0.64
C THR A 389 26.71 22.16 0.05
#